data_c39033d992399d9e118afb6935899df1
#
_entry.id   c39033d992399d9e118afb6935899df1
#
_cell.length_a   1.000
_cell.length_b   1.000
_cell.length_c   1.000
_cell.angle_alpha   90.00
_cell.angle_beta   90.00
_cell.angle_gamma   90.00
#
_symmetry.space_group_name_H-M   'P 1'
#
loop_
_entity.id
_entity.type
_entity.pdbx_description
1 polymer ?
#
loop_
_entity_poly.entity_id
_entity_poly.type
_entity_poly.pdbx_seq_one_letter_code
_entity_poly.pdbx_strand_id
1 'polypeptide(L)'
;MKFHRLFSVAVSASLISLSALFSASAQTPSPKLLLQLLAQDLTAPIHLEELPDGTGRMLVVQQDGLVKVMLRDGNILPEPFLDLRSRMLALQNDFEERGLLGFALHPQYARNGRFFISYSAPLRDSAPQNWNHTRKISEFTAKIGSVAPVDPLTERVLIAQDWPSRKHNGGGLAFGPDGMLFIGMGDSGASHGFGKSVIWEAFNVPAEGLVWDMMAQDKHSLYGKILRIDVDHGYPGYAIPNGNPLNASQGKSEIWAWGFRNPYRMAFDKNGNGDLYVTAIAETLWEAAYRVKRPGNFGWPLMEASRCVDRLQPRKPPAQCARQGAGGEPLQMPVVEYPNMQVSHPDSSALNIKGVGTAVTGVRMYRGPAIPLLQGKLLVADWSASFKQPSGQLFIAVPQMQNDKQWPLEKVLQIESRIISLAEDRNGEIYVLTHEGMGPFGNTGKVYKLVAQP
;
A
#
# COMPACT_ATOMS: atom_id res chain seq x y z
N MET A 1 60.12 75.94 17.20
CA MET A 1 58.94 76.33 17.99
C MET A 1 57.70 76.12 17.19
N LYS A 2 56.94 75.09 17.51
CA LYS A 2 55.47 74.96 17.31
C LYS A 2 55.02 73.55 17.87
N PHE A 3 54.28 73.65 18.94
CA PHE A 3 53.66 72.46 19.60
C PHE A 3 52.51 71.94 18.77
N HIS A 4 52.48 70.64 18.58
CA HIS A 4 51.27 69.93 18.10
C HIS A 4 50.75 69.02 19.22
N ARG A 5 49.54 69.37 19.69
CA ARG A 5 48.76 68.51 20.63
C ARG A 5 48.11 67.40 19.90
N LEU A 6 48.34 66.16 20.34
CA LEU A 6 47.61 65.00 19.96
C LEU A 6 46.33 64.88 20.79
N PHE A 7 45.19 64.83 20.13
CA PHE A 7 43.89 64.46 20.72
C PHE A 7 43.70 62.96 20.55
N SER A 8 43.62 62.25 21.67
CA SER A 8 43.19 60.79 21.69
C SER A 8 41.67 60.74 21.78
N VAL A 9 41.07 60.18 20.76
CA VAL A 9 39.64 59.83 20.78
C VAL A 9 39.49 58.35 21.24
N ALA A 10 38.89 58.16 22.40
CA ALA A 10 38.52 56.86 22.91
C ALA A 10 37.20 56.41 22.24
N VAL A 11 37.25 55.39 21.44
CA VAL A 11 36.06 54.73 20.89
C VAL A 11 35.60 53.59 21.87
N SER A 12 34.49 53.81 22.53
CA SER A 12 33.85 52.83 23.37
C SER A 12 33.05 51.87 22.47
N ALA A 13 33.52 50.64 22.34
CA ALA A 13 32.78 49.57 21.66
C ALA A 13 31.78 48.97 22.63
N SER A 14 30.48 49.25 22.44
CA SER A 14 29.37 48.57 23.11
C SER A 14 29.13 47.22 22.48
N LEU A 15 29.47 46.13 23.16
CA LEU A 15 29.10 44.76 22.81
C LEU A 15 27.61 44.56 23.08
N ILE A 16 26.80 44.54 22.03
CA ILE A 16 25.42 44.08 22.09
C ILE A 16 25.45 42.55 21.99
N SER A 17 25.27 41.86 23.12
CA SER A 17 25.07 40.43 23.19
C SER A 17 23.67 40.08 22.65
N LEU A 18 23.60 39.58 21.44
CA LEU A 18 22.39 39.04 20.84
C LEU A 18 22.16 37.67 21.44
N SER A 19 21.33 37.56 22.49
CA SER A 19 20.86 36.31 23.03
C SER A 19 19.88 35.68 22.04
N ALA A 20 20.34 34.70 21.25
CA ALA A 20 19.48 33.89 20.41
C ALA A 20 18.59 33.03 21.35
N LEU A 21 17.34 33.42 21.49
CA LEU A 21 16.30 32.60 22.08
C LEU A 21 16.07 31.39 21.14
N PHE A 22 16.74 30.28 21.41
CA PHE A 22 16.35 28.99 20.89
C PHE A 22 14.99 28.65 21.49
N SER A 23 13.91 28.88 20.76
CA SER A 23 12.61 28.30 21.04
C SER A 23 12.74 26.79 20.88
N ALA A 24 12.95 26.09 21.97
CA ALA A 24 12.75 24.64 22.02
C ALA A 24 11.30 24.39 21.63
N SER A 25 11.08 23.90 20.43
CA SER A 25 9.79 23.37 20.00
C SER A 25 9.45 22.25 21.00
N ALA A 26 8.52 22.49 21.92
CA ALA A 26 8.00 21.47 22.79
C ALA A 26 7.38 20.38 21.89
N GLN A 27 8.01 19.22 21.81
CA GLN A 27 7.45 18.06 21.15
C GLN A 27 6.12 17.74 21.84
N THR A 28 5.02 17.94 21.13
CA THR A 28 3.70 17.51 21.60
C THR A 28 3.80 16.03 21.94
N PRO A 29 3.40 15.57 23.12
CA PRO A 29 3.50 14.17 23.49
C PRO A 29 2.69 13.32 22.49
N SER A 30 3.27 12.19 22.10
CA SER A 30 2.58 11.25 21.23
C SER A 30 1.34 10.71 21.94
N PRO A 31 0.21 10.57 21.22
CA PRO A 31 -0.99 10.03 21.84
C PRO A 31 -0.74 8.60 22.30
N LYS A 32 -1.12 8.29 23.52
CA LYS A 32 -1.22 6.91 23.97
C LYS A 32 -2.42 6.28 23.29
N LEU A 33 -2.18 5.26 22.47
CA LEU A 33 -3.18 4.60 21.66
C LEU A 33 -3.47 3.19 22.19
N LEU A 34 -4.71 2.76 22.04
CA LEU A 34 -5.16 1.41 22.36
C LEU A 34 -5.95 0.83 21.19
N LEU A 35 -6.05 -0.50 21.16
CA LEU A 35 -6.90 -1.23 20.24
C LEU A 35 -8.12 -1.78 21.01
N GLN A 36 -9.29 -1.28 20.67
CA GLN A 36 -10.57 -1.81 21.14
C GLN A 36 -11.01 -2.95 20.23
N LEU A 37 -11.08 -4.18 20.76
CA LEU A 37 -11.57 -5.33 20.02
C LEU A 37 -13.05 -5.13 19.65
N LEU A 38 -13.39 -5.34 18.38
CA LEU A 38 -14.77 -5.31 17.87
C LEU A 38 -15.24 -6.68 17.41
N ALA A 39 -14.44 -7.39 16.62
CA ALA A 39 -14.77 -8.71 16.12
C ALA A 39 -13.54 -9.62 16.13
N GLN A 40 -13.77 -10.92 16.31
CA GLN A 40 -12.75 -11.95 16.31
C GLN A 40 -13.25 -13.22 15.59
N ASP A 41 -12.46 -14.28 15.62
CA ASP A 41 -12.76 -15.58 14.99
C ASP A 41 -12.94 -15.45 13.46
N LEU A 42 -12.13 -14.57 12.85
CA LEU A 42 -12.09 -14.32 11.41
C LEU A 42 -10.89 -15.04 10.76
N THR A 43 -11.00 -15.30 9.46
CA THR A 43 -9.91 -15.88 8.68
C THR A 43 -9.21 -14.78 7.87
N ALA A 44 -8.07 -14.28 8.36
CA ALA A 44 -7.24 -13.25 7.72
C ALA A 44 -8.05 -12.10 7.11
N PRO A 45 -8.68 -11.21 7.91
CA PRO A 45 -9.41 -10.06 7.42
C PRO A 45 -8.42 -9.08 6.76
N ILE A 46 -8.63 -8.76 5.48
CA ILE A 46 -7.72 -7.96 4.66
C ILE A 46 -8.26 -6.57 4.32
N HIS A 47 -9.55 -6.37 4.44
CA HIS A 47 -10.20 -5.09 4.19
C HIS A 47 -11.49 -4.97 5.01
N LEU A 48 -11.85 -3.74 5.35
CA LEU A 48 -13.09 -3.37 6.02
C LEU A 48 -13.69 -2.16 5.30
N GLU A 49 -14.97 -2.22 4.96
CA GLU A 49 -15.65 -1.14 4.25
C GLU A 49 -17.03 -0.88 4.88
N GLU A 50 -17.30 0.35 5.32
CA GLU A 50 -18.60 0.72 5.88
C GLU A 50 -19.66 0.88 4.78
N LEU A 51 -20.82 0.21 4.96
CA LEU A 51 -21.95 0.34 4.06
C LEU A 51 -22.55 1.76 4.13
N PRO A 52 -22.82 2.39 2.98
CA PRO A 52 -23.36 3.74 2.93
C PRO A 52 -24.88 3.78 3.14
N ASP A 53 -25.38 3.06 4.15
CA ASP A 53 -26.80 2.93 4.49
C ASP A 53 -27.20 3.57 5.83
N GLY A 54 -26.25 4.20 6.51
CA GLY A 54 -26.44 4.86 7.80
C GLY A 54 -26.62 3.94 9.00
N THR A 55 -26.50 2.63 8.82
CA THR A 55 -26.66 1.64 9.90
C THR A 55 -25.40 1.40 10.71
N GLY A 56 -24.21 1.79 10.17
CA GLY A 56 -22.90 1.49 10.73
C GLY A 56 -22.48 0.04 10.55
N ARG A 57 -23.14 -0.71 9.65
CA ARG A 57 -22.70 -2.06 9.23
C ARG A 57 -21.46 -1.97 8.38
N MET A 58 -20.56 -2.95 8.52
CA MET A 58 -19.32 -3.02 7.77
C MET A 58 -19.19 -4.37 7.07
N LEU A 59 -18.60 -4.35 5.87
CA LEU A 59 -18.19 -5.54 5.15
C LEU A 59 -16.77 -5.90 5.55
N VAL A 60 -16.59 -7.08 6.14
CA VAL A 60 -15.29 -7.66 6.50
C VAL A 60 -14.87 -8.59 5.39
N VAL A 61 -13.87 -8.19 4.62
CA VAL A 61 -13.33 -8.96 3.50
C VAL A 61 -12.20 -9.84 4.01
N GLN A 62 -12.31 -11.14 3.79
CA GLN A 62 -11.31 -12.12 4.20
C GLN A 62 -10.55 -12.67 2.99
N GLN A 63 -9.27 -12.92 3.15
CA GLN A 63 -8.39 -13.40 2.07
C GLN A 63 -8.82 -14.78 1.52
N ASP A 64 -9.49 -15.59 2.35
CA ASP A 64 -10.03 -16.91 1.98
C ASP A 64 -11.22 -16.87 1.01
N GLY A 65 -11.72 -15.67 0.66
CA GLY A 65 -12.78 -15.48 -0.32
C GLY A 65 -14.15 -15.17 0.26
N LEU A 66 -14.27 -15.01 1.58
CA LEU A 66 -15.51 -14.62 2.22
C LEU A 66 -15.58 -13.11 2.44
N VAL A 67 -16.73 -12.51 2.15
CA VAL A 67 -17.09 -11.17 2.60
C VAL A 67 -18.22 -11.31 3.61
N LYS A 68 -17.94 -10.99 4.87
CA LYS A 68 -18.91 -11.08 5.97
C LYS A 68 -19.47 -9.71 6.32
N VAL A 69 -20.64 -9.70 6.95
CA VAL A 69 -21.26 -8.49 7.49
C VAL A 69 -21.00 -8.40 8.98
N MET A 70 -20.36 -7.34 9.42
CA MET A 70 -20.20 -6.96 10.81
C MET A 70 -21.22 -5.90 11.16
N LEU A 71 -21.99 -6.12 12.20
CA LEU A 71 -22.93 -5.15 12.76
C LEU A 71 -22.17 -4.08 13.58
N ARG A 72 -22.83 -2.98 13.91
CA ARG A 72 -22.24 -1.87 14.66
C ARG A 72 -21.70 -2.29 16.04
N ASP A 73 -22.29 -3.30 16.65
CA ASP A 73 -21.88 -3.86 17.95
C ASP A 73 -20.71 -4.89 17.83
N GLY A 74 -20.21 -5.13 16.63
CA GLY A 74 -19.13 -6.09 16.34
C GLY A 74 -19.59 -7.50 16.01
N ASN A 75 -20.88 -7.83 16.16
CA ASN A 75 -21.40 -9.15 15.84
C ASN A 75 -21.31 -9.40 14.32
N ILE A 76 -20.86 -10.61 13.96
CA ILE A 76 -20.77 -11.06 12.58
C ILE A 76 -22.04 -11.83 12.22
N LEU A 77 -22.70 -11.47 11.11
CA LEU A 77 -23.83 -12.22 10.60
C LEU A 77 -23.39 -13.62 10.15
N PRO A 78 -24.20 -14.67 10.38
CA PRO A 78 -23.85 -16.05 10.05
C PRO A 78 -23.71 -16.27 8.54
N GLU A 79 -24.57 -15.66 7.73
CA GLU A 79 -24.51 -15.74 6.27
C GLU A 79 -23.56 -14.69 5.70
N PRO A 80 -22.62 -15.06 4.80
CA PRO A 80 -21.73 -14.13 4.17
C PRO A 80 -22.49 -13.25 3.16
N PHE A 81 -22.04 -11.98 3.02
CA PHE A 81 -22.48 -11.10 1.94
C PHE A 81 -22.06 -11.60 0.55
N LEU A 82 -20.86 -12.19 0.45
CA LEU A 82 -20.36 -12.84 -0.76
C LEU A 82 -19.52 -14.06 -0.36
N ASP A 83 -19.75 -15.19 -1.01
CA ASP A 83 -18.86 -16.37 -0.96
C ASP A 83 -18.23 -16.59 -2.34
N LEU A 84 -16.96 -16.21 -2.48
CA LEU A 84 -16.23 -16.30 -3.73
C LEU A 84 -15.39 -17.57 -3.86
N ARG A 85 -15.36 -18.45 -2.84
CA ARG A 85 -14.46 -19.60 -2.76
C ARG A 85 -14.58 -20.56 -3.96
N SER A 86 -15.78 -20.71 -4.53
CA SER A 86 -15.98 -21.54 -5.74
C SER A 86 -15.38 -20.94 -7.02
N ARG A 87 -15.01 -19.64 -7.01
CA ARG A 87 -14.43 -18.91 -8.14
C ARG A 87 -12.91 -18.72 -7.99
N MET A 88 -12.40 -18.97 -6.79
CA MET A 88 -10.98 -18.81 -6.46
C MET A 88 -10.20 -20.11 -6.70
N LEU A 89 -8.90 -19.97 -6.91
CA LEU A 89 -8.00 -21.11 -6.82
C LEU A 89 -7.91 -21.62 -5.37
N ALA A 90 -7.51 -22.88 -5.20
CA ALA A 90 -7.20 -23.43 -3.88
C ALA A 90 -5.98 -22.74 -3.27
N LEU A 91 -6.13 -22.18 -2.07
CA LEU A 91 -5.04 -21.56 -1.33
C LEU A 91 -4.19 -22.62 -0.63
N GLN A 92 -2.91 -22.36 -0.46
CA GLN A 92 -1.97 -23.28 0.20
C GLN A 92 -1.87 -22.97 1.69
N ASN A 93 -1.69 -24.01 2.50
CA ASN A 93 -1.61 -23.90 3.95
C ASN A 93 -0.18 -23.56 4.43
N ASP A 94 0.40 -22.50 3.86
CA ASP A 94 1.70 -21.94 4.25
C ASP A 94 1.69 -20.43 4.05
N PHE A 95 2.83 -19.80 3.79
CA PHE A 95 2.90 -18.39 3.39
C PHE A 95 2.19 -18.19 2.05
N GLU A 96 1.07 -17.46 2.06
CA GLU A 96 0.17 -17.31 0.92
C GLU A 96 -0.17 -15.83 0.66
N GLU A 97 0.16 -15.36 -0.55
CA GLU A 97 -0.14 -14.00 -0.98
C GLU A 97 -1.33 -13.92 -1.96
N ARG A 98 -1.86 -15.07 -2.40
CA ARG A 98 -3.04 -15.13 -3.28
C ARG A 98 -4.31 -15.11 -2.45
N GLY A 99 -5.45 -15.00 -3.11
CA GLY A 99 -6.74 -15.00 -2.46
C GLY A 99 -7.64 -13.86 -2.93
N LEU A 100 -8.64 -13.53 -2.13
CA LEU A 100 -9.39 -12.29 -2.27
C LEU A 100 -8.55 -11.16 -1.65
N LEU A 101 -8.07 -10.20 -2.46
CA LEU A 101 -7.02 -9.26 -2.06
C LEU A 101 -7.46 -7.81 -2.03
N GLY A 102 -8.53 -7.45 -2.73
CA GLY A 102 -9.02 -6.09 -2.78
C GLY A 102 -10.54 -6.01 -2.87
N PHE A 103 -11.08 -4.94 -2.33
CA PHE A 103 -12.50 -4.63 -2.33
C PHE A 103 -12.69 -3.11 -2.39
N ALA A 104 -13.72 -2.66 -3.12
CA ALA A 104 -14.14 -1.26 -3.12
C ALA A 104 -15.62 -1.15 -3.47
N LEU A 105 -16.39 -0.42 -2.69
CA LEU A 105 -17.75 -0.01 -3.07
C LEU A 105 -17.69 1.08 -4.13
N HIS A 106 -18.59 1.01 -5.12
CA HIS A 106 -18.78 2.12 -6.05
C HIS A 106 -19.15 3.42 -5.31
N PRO A 107 -18.68 4.61 -5.73
CA PRO A 107 -19.05 5.86 -5.06
C PRO A 107 -20.56 6.09 -4.92
N GLN A 108 -21.35 5.54 -5.85
CA GLN A 108 -22.81 5.57 -5.83
C GLN A 108 -23.43 4.24 -5.39
N TYR A 109 -22.73 3.43 -4.59
CA TYR A 109 -23.21 2.11 -4.15
C TYR A 109 -24.64 2.13 -3.58
N ALA A 110 -24.98 3.13 -2.78
CA ALA A 110 -26.34 3.29 -2.25
C ALA A 110 -27.45 3.39 -3.33
N ARG A 111 -27.09 3.72 -4.59
CA ARG A 111 -28.00 3.85 -5.72
C ARG A 111 -27.93 2.71 -6.71
N ASN A 112 -26.74 2.08 -6.87
CA ASN A 112 -26.51 1.11 -7.93
C ASN A 112 -26.12 -0.29 -7.43
N GLY A 113 -25.77 -0.44 -6.14
CA GLY A 113 -25.36 -1.72 -5.54
C GLY A 113 -24.03 -2.28 -6.05
N ARG A 114 -23.29 -1.54 -6.91
CA ARG A 114 -22.05 -2.04 -7.54
C ARG A 114 -20.89 -2.03 -6.59
N PHE A 115 -20.09 -3.08 -6.62
CA PHE A 115 -18.82 -3.17 -5.89
C PHE A 115 -17.80 -3.98 -6.71
N PHE A 116 -16.53 -3.80 -6.37
CA PHE A 116 -15.41 -4.32 -7.14
C PHE A 116 -14.51 -5.15 -6.25
N ILE A 117 -13.99 -6.23 -6.78
CA ILE A 117 -13.06 -7.11 -6.09
C ILE A 117 -11.84 -7.42 -6.95
N SER A 118 -10.73 -7.70 -6.28
CA SER A 118 -9.50 -8.21 -6.86
C SER A 118 -9.18 -9.54 -6.21
N TYR A 119 -9.07 -10.62 -7.01
CA TYR A 119 -8.86 -11.94 -6.47
C TYR A 119 -8.06 -12.85 -7.41
N SER A 120 -7.56 -13.96 -6.88
CA SER A 120 -6.81 -14.99 -7.60
C SER A 120 -7.74 -16.15 -8.00
N ALA A 121 -7.98 -16.26 -9.30
CA ALA A 121 -8.77 -17.36 -9.91
C ALA A 121 -7.84 -18.48 -10.40
N PRO A 122 -8.35 -19.68 -10.70
CA PRO A 122 -7.61 -20.70 -11.43
C PRO A 122 -7.01 -20.13 -12.71
N LEU A 123 -5.86 -20.67 -13.11
CA LEU A 123 -5.22 -20.28 -14.36
C LEU A 123 -6.14 -20.58 -15.53
N ARG A 124 -6.37 -19.63 -16.43
CA ARG A 124 -7.20 -19.83 -17.62
C ARG A 124 -6.46 -20.68 -18.69
N ASP A 125 -7.19 -21.40 -19.50
CA ASP A 125 -6.64 -22.32 -20.51
C ASP A 125 -5.72 -21.64 -21.54
N SER A 126 -5.98 -20.36 -21.83
CA SER A 126 -5.17 -19.57 -22.78
C SER A 126 -3.87 -19.01 -22.21
N ALA A 127 -3.61 -19.21 -20.92
CA ALA A 127 -2.39 -18.74 -20.26
C ALA A 127 -1.19 -19.66 -20.53
N PRO A 128 0.05 -19.19 -20.36
CA PRO A 128 1.20 -20.07 -20.39
C PRO A 128 1.09 -21.19 -19.36
N GLN A 129 1.34 -22.44 -19.78
CA GLN A 129 1.05 -23.66 -18.97
C GLN A 129 1.75 -23.71 -17.61
N ASN A 130 2.92 -23.08 -17.47
CA ASN A 130 3.70 -23.11 -16.23
C ASN A 130 3.43 -21.91 -15.32
N TRP A 131 2.42 -21.11 -15.63
CA TRP A 131 2.03 -19.98 -14.80
C TRP A 131 1.13 -20.44 -13.66
N ASN A 132 0.98 -19.60 -12.65
CA ASN A 132 0.40 -20.02 -11.38
C ASN A 132 -1.12 -19.83 -11.31
N HIS A 133 -1.62 -18.66 -11.71
CA HIS A 133 -3.03 -18.32 -11.59
C HIS A 133 -3.41 -17.16 -12.52
N THR A 134 -4.70 -16.88 -12.62
CA THR A 134 -5.21 -15.66 -13.26
C THR A 134 -5.73 -14.72 -12.18
N ARG A 135 -5.17 -13.51 -12.12
CA ARG A 135 -5.71 -12.45 -11.28
C ARG A 135 -6.87 -11.78 -11.99
N LYS A 136 -8.00 -11.65 -11.31
CA LYS A 136 -9.19 -10.97 -11.82
C LYS A 136 -9.51 -9.72 -11.04
N ILE A 137 -9.90 -8.67 -11.77
CA ILE A 137 -10.59 -7.50 -11.24
C ILE A 137 -12.00 -7.57 -11.77
N SER A 138 -12.98 -7.69 -10.87
CA SER A 138 -14.35 -7.99 -11.23
C SER A 138 -15.34 -7.08 -10.53
N GLU A 139 -16.44 -6.81 -11.19
CA GLU A 139 -17.61 -6.12 -10.65
C GLU A 139 -18.69 -7.12 -10.28
N PHE A 140 -19.38 -6.81 -9.19
CA PHE A 140 -20.61 -7.46 -8.75
C PHE A 140 -21.67 -6.41 -8.42
N THR A 141 -22.93 -6.86 -8.38
CA THR A 141 -24.04 -5.99 -8.00
C THR A 141 -24.86 -6.63 -6.88
N ALA A 142 -24.92 -5.95 -5.76
CA ALA A 142 -25.78 -6.30 -4.63
C ALA A 142 -27.18 -5.70 -4.80
N LYS A 143 -28.16 -6.31 -4.17
CA LYS A 143 -29.50 -5.70 -4.04
C LYS A 143 -29.39 -4.46 -3.14
N ILE A 144 -29.84 -3.31 -3.65
CA ILE A 144 -29.78 -2.03 -2.95
C ILE A 144 -30.48 -2.12 -1.58
N GLY A 145 -29.79 -1.61 -0.55
CA GLY A 145 -30.29 -1.59 0.83
C GLY A 145 -30.30 -2.94 1.54
N SER A 146 -29.80 -4.00 0.89
CA SER A 146 -29.75 -5.36 1.44
C SER A 146 -28.31 -5.79 1.74
N VAL A 147 -28.16 -6.68 2.71
CA VAL A 147 -26.93 -7.45 2.97
C VAL A 147 -27.13 -8.96 2.74
N ALA A 148 -28.21 -9.32 2.02
CA ALA A 148 -28.41 -10.71 1.58
C ALA A 148 -27.24 -11.15 0.69
N PRO A 149 -26.95 -12.47 0.66
CA PRO A 149 -25.88 -13.02 -0.16
C PRO A 149 -25.97 -12.60 -1.63
N VAL A 150 -24.85 -12.18 -2.18
CA VAL A 150 -24.69 -11.86 -3.60
C VAL A 150 -24.33 -13.14 -4.33
N ASP A 151 -25.04 -13.45 -5.43
CA ASP A 151 -24.74 -14.59 -6.27
C ASP A 151 -23.39 -14.39 -6.99
N PRO A 152 -22.36 -15.23 -6.74
CA PRO A 152 -21.06 -15.11 -7.39
C PRO A 152 -21.11 -15.35 -8.91
N LEU A 153 -22.21 -15.88 -9.45
CA LEU A 153 -22.40 -16.01 -10.90
C LEU A 153 -22.74 -14.70 -11.60
N THR A 154 -23.06 -13.64 -10.85
CA THR A 154 -23.29 -12.29 -11.39
C THR A 154 -22.00 -11.54 -11.71
N GLU A 155 -20.86 -12.21 -11.61
CA GLU A 155 -19.54 -11.63 -11.87
C GLU A 155 -19.43 -11.05 -13.28
N ARG A 156 -18.99 -9.80 -13.36
CA ARG A 156 -18.52 -9.14 -14.58
C ARG A 156 -17.02 -8.89 -14.48
N VAL A 157 -16.22 -9.67 -15.22
CA VAL A 157 -14.76 -9.53 -15.24
C VAL A 157 -14.37 -8.30 -16.06
N LEU A 158 -13.63 -7.37 -15.46
CA LEU A 158 -13.09 -6.18 -16.11
C LEU A 158 -11.67 -6.44 -16.63
N ILE A 159 -10.80 -6.99 -15.79
CA ILE A 159 -9.42 -7.31 -16.13
C ILE A 159 -9.14 -8.76 -15.72
N ALA A 160 -8.53 -9.53 -16.62
CA ALA A 160 -7.99 -10.85 -16.34
C ALA A 160 -6.52 -10.86 -16.75
N GLN A 161 -5.62 -10.91 -15.76
CA GLN A 161 -4.18 -10.90 -15.97
C GLN A 161 -3.59 -12.20 -15.42
N ASP A 162 -2.96 -12.98 -16.29
CA ASP A 162 -2.26 -14.19 -15.84
C ASP A 162 -1.03 -13.85 -15.02
N TRP A 163 -0.73 -14.68 -14.05
CA TRP A 163 0.28 -14.43 -13.03
C TRP A 163 1.27 -15.59 -12.93
N PRO A 164 2.58 -15.35 -13.13
CA PRO A 164 3.54 -16.45 -13.22
C PRO A 164 3.88 -17.08 -11.85
N SER A 165 3.69 -16.36 -10.75
CA SER A 165 4.09 -16.84 -9.42
C SER A 165 2.98 -16.69 -8.37
N ARG A 166 3.22 -17.19 -7.16
CA ARG A 166 2.31 -17.00 -6.01
C ARG A 166 2.44 -15.62 -5.36
N LYS A 167 3.49 -14.85 -5.71
CA LYS A 167 3.93 -13.67 -4.97
C LYS A 167 3.58 -12.35 -5.64
N HIS A 168 3.69 -11.29 -4.86
CA HIS A 168 3.57 -9.89 -5.29
C HIS A 168 2.31 -9.60 -6.08
N ASN A 169 1.18 -10.04 -5.56
CA ASN A 169 -0.10 -9.88 -6.23
C ASN A 169 -0.62 -8.43 -6.24
N GLY A 170 -0.09 -7.55 -5.39
CA GLY A 170 -0.69 -6.25 -5.15
C GLY A 170 -2.04 -6.42 -4.43
N GLY A 171 -3.11 -5.89 -4.98
CA GLY A 171 -4.46 -6.20 -4.51
C GLY A 171 -5.30 -4.99 -4.15
N GLY A 172 -4.71 -3.90 -3.73
CA GLY A 172 -5.45 -2.71 -3.33
C GLY A 172 -6.38 -2.19 -4.43
N LEU A 173 -7.62 -1.88 -4.06
CA LEU A 173 -8.60 -1.17 -4.87
C LEU A 173 -9.04 0.09 -4.12
N ALA A 174 -9.18 1.21 -4.84
CA ALA A 174 -9.72 2.44 -4.27
C ALA A 174 -10.37 3.31 -5.35
N PHE A 175 -11.51 3.90 -5.06
CA PHE A 175 -12.06 4.96 -5.90
C PHE A 175 -11.42 6.30 -5.56
N GLY A 176 -10.96 6.99 -6.59
CA GLY A 176 -10.46 8.36 -6.49
C GLY A 176 -11.59 9.39 -6.33
N PRO A 177 -11.25 10.63 -5.94
CA PRO A 177 -12.22 11.72 -5.86
C PRO A 177 -12.84 12.08 -7.22
N ASP A 178 -12.20 11.64 -8.30
CA ASP A 178 -12.67 11.76 -9.69
C ASP A 178 -13.65 10.66 -10.12
N GLY A 179 -13.99 9.72 -9.21
CA GLY A 179 -14.86 8.58 -9.49
C GLY A 179 -14.20 7.42 -10.23
N MET A 180 -12.92 7.51 -10.56
CA MET A 180 -12.20 6.44 -11.26
C MET A 180 -11.72 5.36 -10.30
N LEU A 181 -11.68 4.11 -10.76
CA LEU A 181 -11.15 2.98 -10.00
C LEU A 181 -9.64 2.87 -10.19
N PHE A 182 -8.90 2.93 -9.07
CA PHE A 182 -7.46 2.69 -9.01
C PHE A 182 -7.19 1.26 -8.53
N ILE A 183 -6.21 0.60 -9.17
CA ILE A 183 -5.91 -0.82 -8.98
C ILE A 183 -4.41 -1.00 -8.81
N GLY A 184 -3.99 -1.57 -7.68
CA GLY A 184 -2.58 -1.92 -7.44
C GLY A 184 -2.24 -3.28 -8.05
N MET A 185 -1.27 -3.34 -8.95
CA MET A 185 -0.75 -4.54 -9.61
C MET A 185 0.70 -4.74 -9.22
N GLY A 186 1.04 -5.86 -8.58
CA GLY A 186 2.44 -6.18 -8.24
C GLY A 186 3.28 -6.57 -9.46
N ASP A 187 4.58 -6.71 -9.26
CA ASP A 187 5.54 -7.07 -10.31
C ASP A 187 5.59 -8.58 -10.65
N SER A 188 4.68 -9.34 -10.07
CA SER A 188 4.55 -10.80 -10.19
C SER A 188 5.51 -11.64 -9.33
N GLY A 189 6.49 -11.07 -8.67
CA GLY A 189 7.43 -11.79 -7.80
C GLY A 189 8.28 -12.85 -8.51
N ALA A 190 8.39 -12.75 -9.82
CA ALA A 190 9.03 -13.75 -10.66
C ALA A 190 10.57 -13.77 -10.54
N SER A 191 11.15 -12.79 -9.85
CA SER A 191 12.59 -12.67 -9.65
C SER A 191 13.18 -13.69 -8.67
N HIS A 192 12.39 -14.36 -7.87
CA HIS A 192 12.85 -15.31 -6.85
C HIS A 192 12.27 -16.71 -7.02
N GLY A 193 13.09 -17.64 -7.49
CA GLY A 193 12.84 -19.09 -7.40
C GLY A 193 12.16 -19.76 -8.58
N PHE A 194 11.79 -19.03 -9.61
CA PHE A 194 11.42 -19.62 -10.90
C PHE A 194 12.62 -19.53 -11.81
N GLY A 195 13.08 -20.68 -12.31
CA GLY A 195 14.22 -20.74 -13.19
C GLY A 195 14.08 -19.72 -14.32
N LYS A 196 15.19 -19.20 -14.79
CA LYS A 196 15.34 -18.16 -15.81
C LYS A 196 14.43 -18.31 -17.04
N SER A 197 13.91 -19.52 -17.31
CA SER A 197 13.24 -19.90 -18.55
C SER A 197 11.80 -19.38 -18.71
N VAL A 198 10.99 -19.33 -17.65
CA VAL A 198 9.53 -19.18 -17.84
C VAL A 198 9.13 -17.74 -18.20
N ILE A 199 9.82 -16.74 -17.68
CA ILE A 199 9.50 -15.32 -17.97
C ILE A 199 10.26 -14.80 -19.17
N TRP A 200 11.51 -15.21 -19.31
CA TRP A 200 12.38 -14.81 -20.41
C TRP A 200 11.85 -15.24 -21.78
N GLU A 201 11.35 -16.47 -21.89
CA GLU A 201 10.76 -17.00 -23.13
C GLU A 201 9.42 -16.37 -23.46
N ALA A 202 8.58 -16.08 -22.46
CA ALA A 202 7.27 -15.49 -22.65
C ALA A 202 7.29 -14.02 -23.13
N PHE A 203 8.37 -13.28 -22.82
CA PHE A 203 8.46 -11.85 -23.10
C PHE A 203 9.66 -11.46 -24.01
N ASN A 204 10.35 -12.43 -24.61
CA ASN A 204 11.55 -12.18 -25.46
C ASN A 204 12.64 -11.33 -24.76
N VAL A 205 12.79 -11.44 -23.46
CA VAL A 205 13.81 -10.71 -22.73
C VAL A 205 15.12 -11.48 -22.78
N PRO A 206 16.25 -10.89 -23.20
CA PRO A 206 17.54 -11.58 -23.28
C PRO A 206 17.96 -12.20 -21.94
N ALA A 207 18.37 -13.48 -21.95
CA ALA A 207 18.71 -14.24 -20.77
C ALA A 207 19.97 -13.72 -20.02
N GLU A 208 20.77 -12.89 -20.68
CA GLU A 208 22.03 -12.38 -20.16
C GLU A 208 21.83 -11.04 -19.43
N GLY A 209 22.06 -11.02 -18.14
CA GLY A 209 22.22 -9.82 -17.32
C GLY A 209 20.98 -9.28 -16.60
N LEU A 210 19.83 -9.92 -16.70
CA LEU A 210 18.62 -9.46 -16.01
C LEU A 210 18.26 -10.41 -14.87
N VAL A 211 18.69 -10.09 -13.70
CA VAL A 211 18.39 -10.84 -12.47
C VAL A 211 17.03 -10.46 -11.91
N TRP A 212 16.50 -9.28 -12.30
CA TRP A 212 15.28 -8.69 -11.80
C TRP A 212 14.30 -8.43 -12.92
N ASP A 213 13.06 -8.67 -12.63
CA ASP A 213 11.99 -8.43 -13.56
C ASP A 213 11.81 -6.92 -13.81
N MET A 214 12.23 -6.45 -14.97
CA MET A 214 12.01 -5.08 -15.42
C MET A 214 10.55 -4.78 -15.76
N MET A 215 9.63 -5.73 -15.59
CA MET A 215 8.22 -5.56 -15.92
C MET A 215 7.59 -4.35 -15.22
N ALA A 216 8.08 -4.01 -14.01
CA ALA A 216 7.62 -2.80 -13.32
C ALA A 216 7.96 -1.51 -14.08
N GLN A 217 9.03 -1.51 -14.90
CA GLN A 217 9.43 -0.38 -15.76
C GLN A 217 8.84 -0.48 -17.19
N ASP A 218 8.44 -1.69 -17.64
CA ASP A 218 7.83 -1.88 -18.96
C ASP A 218 6.40 -1.32 -18.99
N LYS A 219 6.20 -0.28 -19.77
CA LYS A 219 4.88 0.38 -19.95
C LYS A 219 3.91 -0.43 -20.82
N HIS A 220 4.36 -1.47 -21.51
CA HIS A 220 3.50 -2.38 -22.27
C HIS A 220 2.96 -3.55 -21.43
N SER A 221 3.34 -3.61 -20.16
CA SER A 221 2.96 -4.61 -19.17
C SER A 221 2.13 -3.99 -18.04
N LEU A 222 1.21 -4.76 -17.46
CA LEU A 222 0.42 -4.32 -16.29
C LEU A 222 1.08 -4.67 -14.95
N TYR A 223 2.23 -5.35 -14.94
CA TYR A 223 2.94 -5.71 -13.71
C TYR A 223 3.70 -4.52 -13.09
N GLY A 224 3.65 -4.40 -11.77
CA GLY A 224 4.32 -3.33 -11.04
C GLY A 224 3.71 -1.94 -11.29
N LYS A 225 2.37 -1.87 -11.36
CA LYS A 225 1.62 -0.68 -11.77
C LYS A 225 0.54 -0.28 -10.78
N ILE A 226 0.14 0.98 -10.86
CA ILE A 226 -1.19 1.43 -10.44
C ILE A 226 -1.94 1.75 -11.71
N LEU A 227 -3.08 1.10 -11.91
CA LEU A 227 -3.98 1.36 -13.03
C LEU A 227 -5.05 2.34 -12.59
N ARG A 228 -5.62 3.09 -13.55
CA ARG A 228 -6.77 3.97 -13.36
C ARG A 228 -7.74 3.78 -14.52
N ILE A 229 -8.96 3.33 -14.21
CA ILE A 229 -9.98 2.98 -15.20
C ILE A 229 -11.34 3.61 -14.85
N ASP A 230 -12.15 3.85 -15.86
CA ASP A 230 -13.53 4.33 -15.75
C ASP A 230 -14.49 3.14 -15.90
N VAL A 231 -15.14 2.76 -14.80
CA VAL A 231 -16.05 1.60 -14.73
C VAL A 231 -17.49 1.96 -15.09
N ASP A 232 -17.80 3.25 -15.26
CA ASP A 232 -19.13 3.74 -15.63
C ASP A 232 -19.36 3.82 -17.14
N HIS A 233 -18.27 3.79 -17.90
CA HIS A 233 -18.27 3.79 -19.36
C HIS A 233 -17.54 2.59 -19.95
N GLY A 234 -17.74 2.32 -21.25
CA GLY A 234 -17.06 1.25 -21.95
C GLY A 234 -17.63 -0.15 -21.71
N TYR A 235 -18.90 -0.26 -21.29
CA TYR A 235 -19.58 -1.55 -21.09
C TYR A 235 -19.47 -2.46 -22.33
N PRO A 236 -19.21 -3.78 -22.19
CA PRO A 236 -19.14 -4.58 -20.95
C PRO A 236 -17.79 -4.54 -20.22
N GLY A 237 -16.79 -3.83 -20.71
CA GLY A 237 -15.48 -3.62 -20.08
C GLY A 237 -15.45 -2.36 -19.21
N TYR A 238 -14.46 -1.51 -19.48
CA TYR A 238 -14.23 -0.20 -18.86
C TYR A 238 -13.74 0.77 -19.95
N ALA A 239 -13.78 2.08 -19.66
CA ALA A 239 -13.15 3.08 -20.52
C ALA A 239 -11.81 3.54 -19.93
N ILE A 240 -10.97 4.13 -20.79
CA ILE A 240 -9.74 4.80 -20.37
C ILE A 240 -10.06 6.24 -20.03
N PRO A 241 -9.86 6.67 -18.77
CA PRO A 241 -10.15 8.03 -18.36
C PRO A 241 -9.25 9.05 -19.07
N ASN A 242 -9.80 10.20 -19.39
CA ASN A 242 -8.98 11.34 -19.79
C ASN A 242 -7.99 11.69 -18.67
N GLY A 243 -6.76 12.04 -19.06
CA GLY A 243 -5.69 12.40 -18.13
C GLY A 243 -4.82 11.23 -17.67
N ASN A 244 -5.06 9.99 -18.11
CA ASN A 244 -4.06 8.94 -18.01
C ASN A 244 -2.82 9.31 -18.84
N PRO A 245 -1.59 9.04 -18.30
CA PRO A 245 -0.36 9.58 -18.86
C PRO A 245 0.08 8.92 -20.20
N LEU A 246 -0.43 7.73 -20.50
CA LEU A 246 0.00 6.94 -21.66
C LEU A 246 -1.14 6.76 -22.65
N ASN A 247 -0.80 6.85 -23.93
CA ASN A 247 -1.66 6.39 -25.05
C ASN A 247 -1.18 5.02 -25.55
N ALA A 248 -1.94 4.42 -26.44
CA ALA A 248 -1.67 3.07 -26.97
C ALA A 248 -0.31 2.90 -27.65
N SER A 249 0.30 3.97 -28.17
CA SER A 249 1.65 3.93 -28.76
C SER A 249 2.77 4.02 -27.74
N GLN A 250 2.47 4.49 -26.53
CA GLN A 250 3.43 4.69 -25.42
C GLN A 250 3.38 3.55 -24.39
N GLY A 251 2.31 2.77 -24.39
CA GLY A 251 2.10 1.66 -23.45
C GLY A 251 0.62 1.34 -23.24
N LYS A 252 0.34 0.62 -22.15
CA LYS A 252 -1.02 0.32 -21.72
C LYS A 252 -1.68 1.57 -21.16
N SER A 253 -2.79 1.98 -21.77
CA SER A 253 -3.47 3.24 -21.45
C SER A 253 -4.13 3.26 -20.06
N GLU A 254 -4.33 2.09 -19.45
CA GLU A 254 -4.80 1.92 -18.09
C GLU A 254 -3.80 2.41 -17.03
N ILE A 255 -2.52 2.47 -17.38
CA ILE A 255 -1.45 2.80 -16.45
C ILE A 255 -1.56 4.25 -16.00
N TRP A 256 -1.66 4.44 -14.67
CA TRP A 256 -1.54 5.73 -14.00
C TRP A 256 -0.11 5.95 -13.48
N ALA A 257 0.46 4.94 -12.83
CA ALA A 257 1.80 4.99 -12.28
C ALA A 257 2.49 3.62 -12.42
N TRP A 258 3.83 3.62 -12.49
CA TRP A 258 4.64 2.43 -12.70
C TRP A 258 5.89 2.43 -11.82
N GLY A 259 6.65 1.32 -11.84
CA GLY A 259 7.85 1.21 -11.02
C GLY A 259 7.53 0.85 -9.56
N PHE A 260 6.53 0.01 -9.34
CA PHE A 260 6.24 -0.58 -8.03
C PHE A 260 6.63 -2.05 -8.00
N ARG A 261 7.11 -2.53 -6.84
CA ARG A 261 7.30 -3.96 -6.61
C ARG A 261 5.97 -4.63 -6.26
N ASN A 262 5.41 -4.31 -5.13
CA ASN A 262 4.16 -4.86 -4.65
C ASN A 262 3.30 -3.77 -3.99
N PRO A 263 2.53 -2.99 -4.78
CA PRO A 263 1.62 -1.97 -4.24
C PRO A 263 0.43 -2.66 -3.59
N TYR A 264 0.59 -2.99 -2.30
CA TYR A 264 -0.31 -3.88 -1.57
C TYR A 264 -1.59 -3.18 -1.10
N ARG A 265 -1.46 -2.01 -0.47
CA ARG A 265 -2.61 -1.22 -0.01
C ARG A 265 -2.51 0.21 -0.50
N MET A 266 -3.67 0.78 -0.74
CA MET A 266 -3.79 2.18 -1.14
C MET A 266 -5.00 2.83 -0.49
N ALA A 267 -4.91 4.15 -0.27
CA ALA A 267 -6.00 4.96 0.27
C ALA A 267 -5.92 6.39 -0.24
N PHE A 268 -7.06 6.94 -0.59
CA PHE A 268 -7.19 8.37 -0.83
C PHE A 268 -7.45 9.11 0.49
N ASP A 269 -6.86 10.28 0.64
CA ASP A 269 -7.20 11.24 1.70
C ASP A 269 -8.52 11.93 1.37
N LYS A 270 -9.64 11.19 1.48
CA LYS A 270 -10.97 11.61 1.02
C LYS A 270 -11.48 12.89 1.69
N ASN A 271 -11.16 13.07 2.98
CA ASN A 271 -11.60 14.22 3.78
C ASN A 271 -10.51 15.30 3.90
N GLY A 272 -9.49 15.25 3.05
CA GLY A 272 -8.36 16.18 3.02
C GLY A 272 -8.08 16.71 1.61
N ASN A 273 -6.87 16.50 1.13
CA ASN A 273 -6.41 17.03 -0.16
C ASN A 273 -6.65 16.11 -1.37
N GLY A 274 -7.23 14.93 -1.17
CA GLY A 274 -7.50 13.96 -2.23
C GLY A 274 -6.25 13.20 -2.72
N ASP A 275 -5.11 13.29 -2.05
CA ASP A 275 -3.90 12.57 -2.44
C ASP A 275 -4.07 11.05 -2.25
N LEU A 276 -3.49 10.29 -3.16
CA LEU A 276 -3.39 8.84 -3.05
C LEU A 276 -2.12 8.46 -2.27
N TYR A 277 -2.28 7.66 -1.23
CA TYR A 277 -1.18 7.03 -0.50
C TYR A 277 -1.14 5.53 -0.82
N VAL A 278 0.08 5.01 -1.06
CA VAL A 278 0.29 3.62 -1.50
C VAL A 278 1.43 3.01 -0.71
N THR A 279 1.22 1.83 -0.14
CA THR A 279 2.29 1.01 0.43
C THR A 279 2.93 0.16 -0.66
N ALA A 280 4.25 0.13 -0.71
CA ALA A 280 5.00 -0.74 -1.61
C ALA A 280 5.93 -1.63 -0.78
N ILE A 281 5.55 -2.92 -0.70
CA ILE A 281 6.33 -3.91 0.07
C ILE A 281 7.66 -4.15 -0.62
N ALA A 282 8.71 -4.04 0.18
CA ALA A 282 10.11 -4.14 -0.22
C ALA A 282 10.53 -5.54 -0.70
N GLU A 283 11.68 -5.60 -1.33
CA GLU A 283 12.36 -6.87 -1.63
C GLU A 283 13.19 -7.34 -0.45
N THR A 284 14.14 -6.51 -0.02
CA THR A 284 15.11 -6.93 1.01
C THR A 284 15.52 -5.84 1.98
N LEU A 285 15.44 -4.57 1.61
CA LEU A 285 16.12 -3.51 2.36
C LEU A 285 15.19 -2.47 2.96
N TRP A 286 14.21 -1.94 2.20
CA TRP A 286 13.48 -0.75 2.62
C TRP A 286 11.99 -0.80 2.31
N GLU A 287 11.17 -0.89 3.35
CA GLU A 287 9.72 -0.72 3.26
C GLU A 287 9.38 0.74 2.97
N ALA A 288 8.34 0.99 2.16
CA ALA A 288 8.01 2.34 1.76
C ALA A 288 6.51 2.61 1.62
N ALA A 289 6.12 3.86 1.96
CA ALA A 289 4.84 4.41 1.56
C ALA A 289 5.05 5.67 0.70
N TYR A 290 4.29 5.72 -0.40
CA TYR A 290 4.38 6.79 -1.40
C TYR A 290 3.13 7.66 -1.37
N ARG A 291 3.33 8.95 -1.63
CA ARG A 291 2.27 9.91 -1.95
C ARG A 291 2.20 10.08 -3.46
N VAL A 292 1.17 9.55 -4.09
CA VAL A 292 0.99 9.56 -5.55
C VAL A 292 0.15 10.76 -5.97
N LYS A 293 0.77 11.94 -6.04
CA LYS A 293 0.10 13.20 -6.41
C LYS A 293 -0.23 13.28 -7.90
N ARG A 294 0.56 12.61 -8.73
CA ARG A 294 0.51 12.68 -10.19
C ARG A 294 1.01 11.37 -10.79
N PRO A 295 0.70 11.11 -12.06
CA PRO A 295 1.30 10.00 -12.79
C PRO A 295 2.82 10.04 -12.75
N GLY A 296 3.48 8.89 -12.70
CA GLY A 296 4.93 8.85 -12.71
C GLY A 296 5.55 7.49 -12.45
N ASN A 297 6.89 7.49 -12.44
CA ASN A 297 7.74 6.35 -12.18
C ASN A 297 8.20 6.33 -10.71
N PHE A 298 7.92 5.24 -9.99
CA PHE A 298 8.23 5.07 -8.56
C PHE A 298 9.49 4.24 -8.29
N GLY A 299 10.24 3.94 -9.34
CA GLY A 299 11.65 3.56 -9.29
C GLY A 299 11.95 2.08 -9.29
N TRP A 300 11.08 1.19 -8.83
CA TRP A 300 11.38 -0.24 -8.82
C TRP A 300 11.55 -0.81 -10.24
N PRO A 301 12.54 -1.68 -10.50
CA PRO A 301 13.61 -2.17 -9.61
C PRO A 301 14.93 -1.38 -9.67
N LEU A 302 14.94 -0.17 -10.19
CA LEU A 302 16.12 0.71 -10.18
C LEU A 302 16.39 1.25 -8.76
N MET A 303 15.31 1.42 -8.00
CA MET A 303 15.30 1.91 -6.63
C MET A 303 14.46 0.97 -5.75
N GLU A 304 14.87 0.77 -4.51
CA GLU A 304 14.05 0.25 -3.43
C GLU A 304 13.87 1.38 -2.41
N ALA A 305 12.65 1.91 -2.30
CA ALA A 305 12.37 3.16 -1.63
C ALA A 305 13.23 4.32 -2.21
N SER A 306 13.99 5.03 -1.39
CA SER A 306 14.90 6.09 -1.84
C SER A 306 16.32 5.59 -2.15
N ARG A 307 16.56 4.27 -2.10
CA ARG A 307 17.88 3.66 -2.24
C ARG A 307 18.05 2.99 -3.59
N CYS A 308 19.24 3.12 -4.15
CA CYS A 308 19.58 2.43 -5.38
C CYS A 308 19.73 0.93 -5.13
N VAL A 309 19.28 0.14 -6.10
CA VAL A 309 19.44 -1.31 -6.07
C VAL A 309 20.50 -1.73 -7.08
N ASP A 310 21.46 -2.54 -6.62
CA ASP A 310 22.28 -3.35 -7.51
C ASP A 310 21.51 -4.63 -7.82
N ARG A 311 21.08 -4.78 -9.07
CA ARG A 311 20.25 -5.92 -9.49
C ARG A 311 20.98 -7.27 -9.42
N LEU A 312 22.30 -7.24 -9.45
CA LEU A 312 23.13 -8.44 -9.31
C LEU A 312 23.43 -8.76 -7.85
N GLN A 313 23.48 -7.74 -7.00
CA GLN A 313 23.79 -7.85 -5.59
C GLN A 313 22.83 -6.95 -4.78
N PRO A 314 21.54 -7.28 -4.71
CA PRO A 314 20.50 -6.38 -4.20
C PRO A 314 20.68 -5.95 -2.74
N ARG A 315 21.48 -6.69 -1.97
CA ARG A 315 21.82 -6.37 -0.57
C ARG A 315 23.05 -5.49 -0.42
N LYS A 316 23.68 -5.09 -1.54
CA LYS A 316 24.86 -4.19 -1.53
C LYS A 316 24.52 -2.90 -2.27
N PRO A 317 24.99 -1.74 -1.78
CA PRO A 317 24.82 -0.50 -2.53
C PRO A 317 25.55 -0.59 -3.88
N PRO A 318 24.90 -0.16 -4.98
CA PRO A 318 25.56 -0.09 -6.27
C PRO A 318 26.59 1.05 -6.32
N ALA A 319 27.59 0.91 -7.19
CA ALA A 319 28.59 1.95 -7.42
C ALA A 319 27.99 3.21 -8.04
N GLN A 320 26.90 3.08 -8.80
CA GLN A 320 26.19 4.18 -9.46
C GLN A 320 24.69 4.02 -9.25
N CYS A 321 23.99 5.15 -9.17
CA CYS A 321 22.57 5.24 -8.83
C CYS A 321 21.78 5.79 -10.01
N ALA A 322 20.80 5.04 -10.50
CA ALA A 322 19.83 5.55 -11.45
C ALA A 322 18.96 6.64 -10.79
N ARG A 323 18.81 7.78 -11.45
CA ARG A 323 17.96 8.89 -10.98
C ARG A 323 16.75 9.13 -11.87
N GLN A 324 16.71 8.45 -13.01
CA GLN A 324 15.68 8.59 -14.03
C GLN A 324 15.29 7.20 -14.55
N GLY A 325 14.05 7.07 -15.00
CA GLY A 325 13.59 5.91 -15.73
C GLY A 325 14.15 5.87 -17.15
N ALA A 326 13.85 4.79 -17.88
CA ALA A 326 14.36 4.56 -19.24
C ALA A 326 13.95 5.65 -20.26
N GLY A 327 12.82 6.33 -20.03
CA GLY A 327 12.36 7.46 -20.84
C GLY A 327 12.88 8.83 -20.38
N GLY A 328 13.81 8.88 -19.43
CA GLY A 328 14.34 10.13 -18.87
C GLY A 328 13.42 10.77 -17.81
N GLU A 329 12.30 10.14 -17.49
CA GLU A 329 11.39 10.64 -16.45
C GLU A 329 12.00 10.55 -15.05
N PRO A 330 11.76 11.57 -14.16
CA PRO A 330 12.28 11.54 -12.80
C PRO A 330 11.61 10.45 -11.97
N LEU A 331 12.39 9.79 -11.10
CA LEU A 331 11.87 8.81 -10.16
C LEU A 331 11.21 9.52 -8.96
N GLN A 332 10.00 9.07 -8.58
CA GLN A 332 9.26 9.61 -7.44
C GLN A 332 9.75 8.93 -6.16
N MET A 333 10.02 9.74 -5.13
CA MET A 333 10.53 9.24 -3.85
C MET A 333 9.39 8.97 -2.86
N PRO A 334 9.59 8.02 -1.90
CA PRO A 334 8.61 7.77 -0.86
C PRO A 334 8.53 8.94 0.13
N VAL A 335 7.37 9.10 0.75
CA VAL A 335 7.18 10.02 1.88
C VAL A 335 7.54 9.38 3.21
N VAL A 336 7.44 8.05 3.31
CA VAL A 336 7.85 7.24 4.45
C VAL A 336 8.69 6.08 3.95
N GLU A 337 9.80 5.81 4.63
CA GLU A 337 10.57 4.59 4.48
C GLU A 337 11.17 4.15 5.81
N TYR A 338 11.37 2.85 5.97
CA TYR A 338 12.08 2.27 7.12
C TYR A 338 12.80 0.98 6.72
N PRO A 339 13.90 0.62 7.44
CA PRO A 339 14.68 -0.57 7.12
C PRO A 339 13.87 -1.86 7.32
N ASN A 340 13.88 -2.74 6.31
CA ASN A 340 13.35 -4.09 6.45
C ASN A 340 14.24 -4.92 7.38
N MET A 341 13.67 -5.90 8.08
CA MET A 341 14.44 -6.81 8.97
C MET A 341 15.53 -7.57 8.24
N GLN A 342 15.45 -7.75 6.93
CA GLN A 342 16.45 -8.41 6.12
C GLN A 342 17.75 -7.60 5.94
N VAL A 343 17.77 -6.29 6.23
CA VAL A 343 19.04 -5.50 6.25
C VAL A 343 20.05 -6.04 7.26
N SER A 344 19.56 -6.76 8.28
CA SER A 344 20.42 -7.42 9.29
C SER A 344 21.03 -8.74 8.80
N HIS A 345 20.76 -9.15 7.56
CA HIS A 345 21.38 -10.33 6.96
C HIS A 345 22.89 -10.10 6.79
N PRO A 346 23.75 -11.11 6.96
CA PRO A 346 25.21 -10.98 6.80
C PRO A 346 25.65 -10.31 5.49
N ASP A 347 24.94 -10.59 4.38
CA ASP A 347 25.23 -9.97 3.07
C ASP A 347 24.95 -8.46 3.02
N SER A 348 24.16 -7.94 3.95
CA SER A 348 23.84 -6.51 4.10
C SER A 348 24.63 -5.85 5.22
N SER A 349 25.57 -6.53 5.86
CA SER A 349 26.33 -6.05 7.02
C SER A 349 27.08 -4.73 6.76
N ALA A 350 27.44 -4.46 5.50
CA ALA A 350 28.09 -3.21 5.10
C ALA A 350 27.19 -1.96 5.32
N LEU A 351 25.87 -2.13 5.45
CA LEU A 351 24.94 -1.02 5.68
C LEU A 351 24.93 -0.56 7.14
N ASN A 352 25.33 -1.42 8.08
CA ASN A 352 25.32 -1.15 9.53
C ASN A 352 24.02 -0.51 10.04
N ILE A 353 22.88 -1.03 9.59
CA ILE A 353 21.54 -0.50 9.88
C ILE A 353 20.74 -1.59 10.61
N LYS A 354 19.99 -1.19 11.62
CA LYS A 354 19.05 -2.08 12.33
C LYS A 354 17.71 -2.13 11.62
N GLY A 355 17.24 -3.34 11.30
CA GLY A 355 15.91 -3.57 10.75
C GLY A 355 14.81 -3.16 11.73
N VAL A 356 13.68 -2.72 11.20
CA VAL A 356 12.52 -2.20 11.96
C VAL A 356 11.29 -3.08 11.76
N GLY A 357 10.96 -3.43 10.51
CA GLY A 357 9.76 -4.19 10.18
C GLY A 357 9.98 -5.15 9.01
N THR A 358 8.96 -5.87 8.63
CA THR A 358 9.06 -6.94 7.62
C THR A 358 8.27 -6.68 6.35
N ALA A 359 7.15 -5.95 6.44
CA ALA A 359 6.33 -5.59 5.30
C ALA A 359 5.36 -4.46 5.65
N VAL A 360 5.33 -3.41 4.85
CA VAL A 360 4.37 -2.31 5.01
C VAL A 360 2.98 -2.72 4.50
N THR A 361 2.03 -2.94 5.40
CA THR A 361 0.72 -3.53 5.08
C THR A 361 -0.46 -2.58 5.19
N GLY A 362 -0.28 -1.35 5.65
CA GLY A 362 -1.39 -0.41 5.77
C GLY A 362 -0.96 1.04 5.71
N VAL A 363 -1.80 1.87 5.11
CA VAL A 363 -1.62 3.32 5.07
C VAL A 363 -2.97 4.02 5.12
N ARG A 364 -3.12 5.02 6.01
CA ARG A 364 -4.31 5.88 6.10
C ARG A 364 -3.95 7.25 6.62
N MET A 365 -4.47 8.30 6.01
CA MET A 365 -4.44 9.64 6.60
C MET A 365 -5.55 9.72 7.65
N TYR A 366 -5.22 10.06 8.90
CA TYR A 366 -6.23 10.18 9.93
C TYR A 366 -7.03 11.47 9.79
N ARG A 367 -8.37 11.32 9.73
CA ARG A 367 -9.32 12.44 9.61
C ARG A 367 -10.47 12.36 10.61
N GLY A 368 -10.50 11.30 11.43
CA GLY A 368 -11.52 11.11 12.46
C GLY A 368 -11.46 12.13 13.58
N PRO A 369 -12.58 12.50 14.22
CA PRO A 369 -12.60 13.45 15.33
C PRO A 369 -12.20 12.85 16.69
N ALA A 370 -12.21 11.51 16.84
CA ALA A 370 -12.07 10.87 18.16
C ALA A 370 -10.64 10.99 18.73
N ILE A 371 -9.62 11.16 17.89
CA ILE A 371 -8.23 11.28 18.33
C ILE A 371 -7.60 12.57 17.75
N PRO A 372 -7.88 13.75 18.34
CA PRO A 372 -7.43 15.04 17.77
C PRO A 372 -5.92 15.13 17.53
N LEU A 373 -5.11 14.47 18.37
CA LEU A 373 -3.64 14.43 18.21
C LEU A 373 -3.17 13.71 16.97
N LEU A 374 -4.01 12.91 16.32
CA LEU A 374 -3.70 12.23 15.05
C LEU A 374 -4.17 13.00 13.81
N GLN A 375 -4.96 14.07 13.96
CA GLN A 375 -5.48 14.84 12.84
C GLN A 375 -4.38 15.24 11.85
N GLY A 376 -4.55 14.81 10.58
CA GLY A 376 -3.63 15.11 9.51
C GLY A 376 -2.30 14.35 9.56
N LYS A 377 -2.15 13.37 10.43
CA LYS A 377 -1.01 12.45 10.45
C LYS A 377 -1.29 11.21 9.61
N LEU A 378 -0.26 10.68 8.96
CA LEU A 378 -0.34 9.44 8.21
C LEU A 378 -0.07 8.26 9.14
N LEU A 379 -1.02 7.35 9.26
CA LEU A 379 -0.80 6.06 9.91
C LEU A 379 -0.21 5.08 8.91
N VAL A 380 0.82 4.36 9.36
CA VAL A 380 1.50 3.33 8.57
C VAL A 380 1.58 2.07 9.42
N ALA A 381 1.12 0.96 8.89
CA ALA A 381 1.18 -0.33 9.55
C ALA A 381 2.26 -1.21 8.93
N ASP A 382 2.99 -1.91 9.79
CA ASP A 382 3.89 -2.98 9.42
C ASP A 382 3.33 -4.33 9.89
N TRP A 383 3.47 -5.33 9.03
CA TRP A 383 2.97 -6.68 9.25
C TRP A 383 3.48 -7.27 10.55
N SER A 384 4.81 -7.18 10.76
CA SER A 384 5.44 -7.72 11.96
C SER A 384 6.89 -7.23 12.11
N ALA A 385 7.32 -6.96 13.32
CA ALA A 385 8.74 -6.73 13.62
C ALA A 385 9.60 -8.00 13.46
N SER A 386 8.99 -9.16 13.20
CA SER A 386 9.68 -10.44 13.07
C SER A 386 8.93 -11.37 12.11
N PHE A 387 9.66 -12.08 11.25
CA PHE A 387 9.09 -13.16 10.43
C PHE A 387 8.67 -14.37 11.28
N LYS A 388 9.35 -14.63 12.40
CA LYS A 388 9.14 -15.84 13.21
C LYS A 388 7.92 -15.74 14.12
N GLN A 389 7.70 -14.56 14.71
CA GLN A 389 6.63 -14.36 15.69
C GLN A 389 5.74 -13.18 15.28
N PRO A 390 4.42 -13.26 15.54
CA PRO A 390 3.53 -12.13 15.30
C PRO A 390 3.92 -10.96 16.20
N SER A 391 4.18 -9.80 15.60
CA SER A 391 4.61 -8.59 16.31
C SER A 391 4.33 -7.35 15.46
N GLY A 392 3.04 -7.13 15.12
CA GLY A 392 2.59 -6.04 14.26
C GLY A 392 2.88 -4.67 14.86
N GLN A 393 3.24 -3.72 14.03
CA GLN A 393 3.60 -2.37 14.45
C GLN A 393 2.73 -1.32 13.77
N LEU A 394 2.36 -0.29 14.51
CA LEU A 394 1.71 0.90 13.97
C LEU A 394 2.62 2.11 14.19
N PHE A 395 2.80 2.86 13.11
CA PHE A 395 3.56 4.10 13.10
C PHE A 395 2.66 5.27 12.73
N ILE A 396 3.07 6.47 13.16
CA ILE A 396 2.57 7.73 12.65
C ILE A 396 3.68 8.47 11.92
N ALA A 397 3.35 9.11 10.81
CA ALA A 397 4.24 10.04 10.12
C ALA A 397 3.61 11.43 10.07
N VAL A 398 4.41 12.45 10.39
CA VAL A 398 3.98 13.85 10.39
C VAL A 398 4.26 14.44 9.01
N PRO A 399 3.21 14.81 8.23
CA PRO A 399 3.39 15.35 6.90
C PRO A 399 4.27 16.59 6.84
N GLN A 400 5.25 16.57 5.95
CA GLN A 400 6.09 17.72 5.60
C GLN A 400 5.74 18.17 4.17
N MET A 401 4.57 18.83 4.04
CA MET A 401 3.96 19.12 2.74
C MET A 401 4.76 20.12 1.88
N GLN A 402 5.61 20.91 2.50
CA GLN A 402 6.40 21.95 1.82
C GLN A 402 7.71 21.43 1.20
N ASN A 403 8.13 20.22 1.59
CA ASN A 403 9.37 19.62 1.13
C ASN A 403 9.05 18.20 0.61
N ASP A 404 9.69 17.79 -0.48
CA ASP A 404 9.70 16.39 -0.94
C ASP A 404 10.63 15.50 -0.05
N LYS A 405 10.77 15.87 1.22
CA LYS A 405 11.55 15.12 2.22
C LYS A 405 10.70 14.01 2.82
N GLN A 406 11.36 13.00 3.30
CA GLN A 406 10.73 11.94 4.08
C GLN A 406 10.12 12.52 5.37
N TRP A 407 8.95 12.02 5.71
CA TRP A 407 8.23 12.43 6.90
C TRP A 407 8.79 11.70 8.12
N PRO A 408 9.01 12.38 9.25
CA PRO A 408 9.41 11.73 10.48
C PRO A 408 8.42 10.62 10.85
N LEU A 409 8.95 9.41 11.11
CA LEU A 409 8.18 8.22 11.44
C LEU A 409 8.39 7.88 12.92
N GLU A 410 7.29 7.71 13.65
CA GLU A 410 7.29 7.34 15.06
C GLU A 410 6.45 6.08 15.29
N LYS A 411 7.02 5.08 15.99
CA LYS A 411 6.26 3.90 16.40
C LYS A 411 5.38 4.23 17.61
N VAL A 412 4.07 4.02 17.45
CA VAL A 412 3.08 4.37 18.50
C VAL A 412 2.41 3.15 19.13
N LEU A 413 2.48 1.99 18.46
CA LEU A 413 1.88 0.76 18.96
C LEU A 413 2.63 -0.47 18.48
N GLN A 414 2.68 -1.52 19.28
CA GLN A 414 3.12 -2.85 18.92
C GLN A 414 2.21 -3.89 19.58
N ILE A 415 1.84 -4.94 18.83
CA ILE A 415 0.87 -5.96 19.28
C ILE A 415 1.38 -7.37 18.97
N GLU A 416 0.93 -8.34 19.75
CA GLU A 416 1.26 -9.78 19.56
C GLU A 416 0.37 -10.44 18.49
N SER A 417 0.23 -9.76 17.36
CA SER A 417 -0.49 -10.23 16.16
C SER A 417 0.13 -9.56 14.95
N ARG A 418 -0.06 -10.10 13.75
CA ARG A 418 0.36 -9.47 12.50
C ARG A 418 -0.69 -8.47 12.06
N ILE A 419 -0.29 -7.25 11.67
CA ILE A 419 -1.22 -6.26 11.11
C ILE A 419 -1.28 -6.48 9.60
N ILE A 420 -2.45 -6.88 9.11
CA ILE A 420 -2.68 -7.20 7.70
C ILE A 420 -3.08 -5.95 6.90
N SER A 421 -3.83 -5.05 7.53
CA SER A 421 -4.32 -3.84 6.87
C SER A 421 -4.82 -2.79 7.87
N LEU A 422 -4.95 -1.57 7.37
CA LEU A 422 -5.73 -0.49 8.01
C LEU A 422 -6.97 -0.20 7.18
N ALA A 423 -8.07 0.09 7.85
CA ALA A 423 -9.30 0.58 7.24
C ALA A 423 -9.78 1.85 7.93
N GLU A 424 -10.72 2.54 7.32
CA GLU A 424 -11.37 3.73 7.90
C GLU A 424 -12.89 3.65 7.71
N ASP A 425 -13.64 4.16 8.68
CA ASP A 425 -15.05 4.39 8.52
C ASP A 425 -15.34 5.73 7.80
N ARG A 426 -16.61 6.01 7.56
CA ARG A 426 -17.04 7.25 6.87
C ARG A 426 -16.75 8.53 7.66
N ASN A 427 -16.48 8.41 8.97
CA ASN A 427 -16.07 9.51 9.82
C ASN A 427 -14.54 9.70 9.87
N GLY A 428 -13.77 8.81 9.23
CA GLY A 428 -12.32 8.83 9.21
C GLY A 428 -11.67 8.20 10.45
N GLU A 429 -12.44 7.43 11.25
CA GLU A 429 -11.90 6.65 12.35
C GLU A 429 -11.22 5.38 11.83
N ILE A 430 -10.13 4.98 12.46
CA ILE A 430 -9.24 3.91 11.97
C ILE A 430 -9.54 2.57 12.63
N TYR A 431 -9.49 1.55 11.79
CA TYR A 431 -9.60 0.14 12.18
C TYR A 431 -8.31 -0.60 11.80
N VAL A 432 -7.90 -1.52 12.68
CA VAL A 432 -6.70 -2.34 12.51
C VAL A 432 -7.15 -3.80 12.33
N LEU A 433 -6.77 -4.39 11.20
CA LEU A 433 -7.10 -5.76 10.84
C LEU A 433 -5.89 -6.64 11.08
N THR A 434 -6.06 -7.72 11.83
CA THR A 434 -4.95 -8.55 12.27
C THR A 434 -5.19 -10.03 12.03
N HIS A 435 -4.09 -10.80 12.02
CA HIS A 435 -4.08 -12.25 11.97
C HIS A 435 -2.78 -12.79 12.57
N GLU A 436 -2.78 -13.96 13.19
CA GLU A 436 -1.58 -14.54 13.80
C GLU A 436 -0.81 -15.46 12.85
N GLY A 437 -1.49 -16.02 11.84
CA GLY A 437 -0.91 -16.94 10.86
C GLY A 437 -0.04 -16.26 9.79
N MET A 438 0.68 -17.09 9.04
CA MET A 438 1.48 -16.67 7.86
C MET A 438 0.65 -16.66 6.57
N GLY A 439 -0.54 -17.20 6.58
CA GLY A 439 -1.48 -17.30 5.47
C GLY A 439 -2.92 -17.30 5.96
N PRO A 440 -3.91 -17.34 5.06
CA PRO A 440 -5.32 -17.17 5.35
C PRO A 440 -5.98 -18.46 5.90
N PHE A 441 -5.44 -19.00 6.98
CA PHE A 441 -5.91 -20.23 7.62
C PHE A 441 -6.13 -20.03 9.12
N GLY A 442 -7.04 -20.82 9.68
CA GLY A 442 -7.45 -20.69 11.07
C GLY A 442 -8.42 -19.51 11.26
N ASN A 443 -8.65 -19.15 12.51
CA ASN A 443 -9.64 -18.17 12.94
C ASN A 443 -9.06 -17.13 13.93
N THR A 444 -7.78 -16.81 13.80
CA THR A 444 -7.12 -15.86 14.70
C THR A 444 -7.28 -14.39 14.25
N GLY A 445 -8.00 -14.18 13.15
CA GLY A 445 -8.26 -12.84 12.60
C GLY A 445 -9.15 -12.01 13.51
N LYS A 446 -8.79 -10.73 13.67
CA LYS A 446 -9.50 -9.77 14.53
C LYS A 446 -9.65 -8.42 13.84
N VAL A 447 -10.72 -7.71 14.21
CA VAL A 447 -10.96 -6.31 13.87
C VAL A 447 -10.91 -5.49 15.14
N TYR A 448 -10.05 -4.48 15.16
CA TYR A 448 -9.96 -3.53 16.25
C TYR A 448 -10.29 -2.12 15.77
N LYS A 449 -10.86 -1.31 16.65
CA LYS A 449 -10.92 0.14 16.48
C LYS A 449 -9.74 0.77 17.21
N LEU A 450 -9.05 1.71 16.55
CA LEU A 450 -8.03 2.53 17.17
C LEU A 450 -8.68 3.59 18.04
N VAL A 451 -8.30 3.68 19.32
CA VAL A 451 -8.85 4.66 20.27
C VAL A 451 -7.73 5.33 21.06
N ALA A 452 -7.98 6.55 21.53
CA ALA A 452 -7.08 7.17 22.50
C ALA A 452 -7.20 6.46 23.85
N GLN A 453 -6.07 6.32 24.55
CA GLN A 453 -6.11 5.91 25.94
C GLN A 453 -6.76 7.04 26.76
N PRO A 454 -7.72 6.73 27.66
CA PRO A 454 -8.33 7.72 28.54
C PRO A 454 -7.34 8.47 29.41
#